data_68a4892a9af81bc4e0accba0f7b44845
#
_entry.id   68a4892a9af81bc4e0accba0f7b44845
#
_cell.length_a   1.000
_cell.length_b   1.000
_cell.length_c   1.000
_cell.angle_alpha   90.00
_cell.angle_beta   90.00
_cell.angle_gamma   90.00
#
_symmetry.space_group_name_H-M   'P 1'
#
loop_
_entity.id
_entity.type
_entity.pdbx_description
1 polymer ?
#
loop_
_entity_poly.entity_id
_entity_poly.type
_entity_poly.pdbx_seq_one_letter_code
_entity_poly.pdbx_strand_id
1 'polypeptide(L)'
;MPTPPSAASREKPVIRDRGDACPGALRLHAADDGFLARVRIPAGLLTAPQAEALALAADRFGDGHLEITSRGNVQLRGLAEDCGAGPAELLDAAGLLPAPAHERVRNIVATPMSGLEGPHRPDALAWALAFDRLLCASAGATALSGRFLFAFDDGRGDVAALGPDVTVLGRPDGRALVRLGGAADAVDVNAPDAPRAALLAAAYFLDTATAAGTRAWRVSELPPEHPLRAAELARRLRAAGIEAVDADTPTWPYAPPPAPAGPDADGRGALCVLPPLGRASTAQWRVLVGVAEQGRGELRVTPWRGVVLPPGDAPWPAASVTARIEDAALVLAPDGPWQSVTACTGRPGCAKSLADVRADARAVVDRARGPLPVHWSGCERRCGHPRGTAWVDLVAGPTGYRLAAPGRPARHHVPDTPTELAAALADARSTPPAPDPAVKK
;
A
#
# COMPACT_ATOMS: atom_id res chain seq x y z
N MET A 1 -8.31 7.48 -40.92
CA MET A 1 -8.01 8.27 -39.70
C MET A 1 -8.75 7.62 -38.53
N PRO A 2 -8.07 7.04 -37.56
CA PRO A 2 -8.74 6.52 -36.36
C PRO A 2 -9.08 7.68 -35.44
N THR A 3 -10.32 7.71 -34.99
CA THR A 3 -10.86 8.64 -33.98
C THR A 3 -10.07 8.54 -32.68
N PRO A 4 -9.65 9.66 -32.04
CA PRO A 4 -8.99 9.59 -30.75
C PRO A 4 -9.95 9.03 -29.69
N PRO A 5 -9.45 8.32 -28.65
CA PRO A 5 -10.29 7.83 -27.58
C PRO A 5 -10.95 9.00 -26.89
N SER A 6 -12.26 8.89 -26.74
CA SER A 6 -13.14 9.82 -26.07
C SER A 6 -12.53 10.25 -24.72
N ALA A 7 -12.43 11.55 -24.52
CA ALA A 7 -12.09 12.16 -23.25
C ALA A 7 -12.93 11.52 -22.15
N ALA A 8 -12.25 11.03 -21.11
CA ALA A 8 -12.89 10.49 -19.92
C ALA A 8 -14.00 11.47 -19.49
N SER A 9 -15.23 10.97 -19.46
CA SER A 9 -16.38 11.72 -18.99
C SER A 9 -16.05 12.26 -17.60
N ARG A 10 -16.03 13.58 -17.45
CA ARG A 10 -15.94 14.27 -16.18
C ARG A 10 -17.14 13.81 -15.36
N GLU A 11 -16.95 12.83 -14.50
CA GLU A 11 -17.98 12.39 -13.56
C GLU A 11 -18.34 13.59 -12.67
N LYS A 12 -19.62 13.87 -12.57
CA LYS A 12 -20.16 14.87 -11.64
C LYS A 12 -19.69 14.53 -10.23
N PRO A 13 -19.43 15.53 -9.36
CA PRO A 13 -19.03 15.29 -7.98
C PRO A 13 -20.00 14.32 -7.33
N VAL A 14 -19.48 13.20 -6.83
CA VAL A 14 -20.30 12.14 -6.23
C VAL A 14 -20.79 12.63 -4.89
N ILE A 15 -22.05 13.07 -4.82
CA ILE A 15 -22.75 13.31 -3.56
C ILE A 15 -22.97 11.94 -2.93
N ARG A 16 -22.25 11.62 -1.84
CA ARG A 16 -22.34 10.34 -1.14
C ARG A 16 -23.22 10.50 0.09
N ASP A 17 -24.40 9.89 0.04
CA ASP A 17 -25.36 9.88 1.18
C ASP A 17 -24.92 8.94 2.31
N ARG A 18 -23.98 8.02 2.05
CA ARG A 18 -23.46 7.07 3.02
C ARG A 18 -22.06 7.43 3.45
N GLY A 19 -21.80 7.33 4.77
CA GLY A 19 -20.49 7.53 5.37
C GLY A 19 -19.43 6.56 4.81
N ASP A 20 -18.15 6.87 5.08
CA ASP A 20 -17.01 6.04 4.66
C ASP A 20 -17.13 4.61 5.23
N ALA A 21 -17.26 3.63 4.35
CA ALA A 21 -17.37 2.21 4.66
C ALA A 21 -16.01 1.49 4.71
N CYS A 22 -14.88 2.25 4.78
CA CYS A 22 -13.57 1.63 4.94
C CYS A 22 -13.54 0.80 6.23
N PRO A 23 -13.13 -0.47 6.17
CA PRO A 23 -12.97 -1.28 7.37
C PRO A 23 -11.87 -0.72 8.26
N GLY A 24 -12.08 -0.86 9.57
CA GLY A 24 -11.11 -0.61 10.62
C GLY A 24 -10.93 -1.84 11.48
N ALA A 25 -10.18 -1.71 12.57
CA ALA A 25 -10.06 -2.73 13.60
C ALA A 25 -11.25 -2.69 14.58
N LEU A 26 -11.77 -1.48 14.84
CA LEU A 26 -12.95 -1.25 15.71
C LEU A 26 -14.27 -1.30 14.94
N ARG A 27 -14.24 -1.17 13.63
CA ARG A 27 -15.39 -1.27 12.74
C ARG A 27 -15.17 -2.36 11.73
N LEU A 28 -15.62 -3.55 12.09
CA LEU A 28 -15.56 -4.71 11.22
C LEU A 28 -16.42 -4.51 9.95
N HIS A 29 -16.01 -5.14 8.87
CA HIS A 29 -16.75 -5.12 7.61
C HIS A 29 -17.22 -6.52 7.28
N ALA A 30 -18.52 -6.69 7.06
CA ALA A 30 -19.09 -7.96 6.67
C ALA A 30 -18.56 -8.40 5.30
N ALA A 31 -18.14 -9.64 5.22
CA ALA A 31 -17.70 -10.34 4.02
C ALA A 31 -18.31 -11.74 3.99
N ASP A 32 -18.15 -12.46 2.88
CA ASP A 32 -18.83 -13.74 2.71
C ASP A 32 -18.15 -14.88 3.47
N ASP A 33 -16.92 -14.67 3.90
CA ASP A 33 -16.13 -15.57 4.76
C ASP A 33 -16.15 -15.14 6.25
N GLY A 34 -17.09 -14.32 6.67
CA GLY A 34 -17.17 -13.73 7.99
C GLY A 34 -16.88 -12.24 7.97
N PHE A 35 -16.50 -11.69 9.12
CA PHE A 35 -16.11 -10.28 9.18
C PHE A 35 -14.61 -10.11 8.92
N LEU A 36 -14.24 -8.92 8.48
CA LEU A 36 -12.84 -8.52 8.34
C LEU A 36 -12.52 -7.29 9.19
N ALA A 37 -11.36 -7.31 9.80
CA ALA A 37 -10.73 -6.17 10.46
C ALA A 37 -9.56 -5.69 9.62
N ARG A 38 -9.34 -4.37 9.57
CA ARG A 38 -8.15 -3.79 8.96
C ARG A 38 -7.39 -2.98 9.98
N VAL A 39 -6.24 -3.48 10.37
CA VAL A 39 -5.33 -2.82 11.31
C VAL A 39 -4.43 -1.88 10.52
N ARG A 40 -4.44 -0.60 10.89
CA ARG A 40 -3.57 0.41 10.30
C ARG A 40 -2.18 0.28 10.89
N ILE A 41 -1.19 0.19 10.01
CA ILE A 41 0.22 0.09 10.37
C ILE A 41 0.93 1.31 9.79
N PRO A 42 1.02 2.43 10.55
CA PRO A 42 1.69 3.62 10.06
C PRO A 42 3.11 3.31 9.60
N ALA A 43 3.46 3.81 8.41
CA ALA A 43 4.74 3.52 7.75
C ALA A 43 5.03 2.03 7.49
N GLY A 44 4.05 1.15 7.71
CA GLY A 44 4.23 -0.30 7.65
C GLY A 44 5.02 -0.89 8.82
N LEU A 45 5.44 -0.10 9.80
CA LEU A 45 6.34 -0.53 10.87
C LEU A 45 5.61 -1.29 11.96
N LEU A 46 6.09 -2.48 12.26
CA LEU A 46 5.70 -3.34 13.39
C LEU A 46 6.93 -3.72 14.19
N THR A 47 6.85 -3.68 15.50
CA THR A 47 7.79 -4.40 16.36
C THR A 47 7.46 -5.89 16.34
N ALA A 48 8.42 -6.77 16.67
CA ALA A 48 8.19 -8.20 16.76
C ALA A 48 7.01 -8.56 17.70
N PRO A 49 6.86 -7.96 18.91
CA PRO A 49 5.70 -8.19 19.76
C PRO A 49 4.36 -7.74 19.11
N GLN A 50 4.33 -6.63 18.37
CA GLN A 50 3.14 -6.19 17.65
C GLN A 50 2.77 -7.15 16.52
N ALA A 51 3.77 -7.65 15.81
CA ALA A 51 3.57 -8.63 14.76
C ALA A 51 3.05 -9.97 15.32
N GLU A 52 3.55 -10.41 16.47
CA GLU A 52 3.03 -11.60 17.15
C GLU A 52 1.59 -11.39 17.65
N ALA A 53 1.25 -10.21 18.16
CA ALA A 53 -0.13 -9.89 18.55
C ALA A 53 -1.11 -10.01 17.36
N LEU A 54 -0.67 -9.60 16.15
CA LEU A 54 -1.48 -9.79 14.93
C LEU A 54 -1.65 -11.27 14.57
N ALA A 55 -0.59 -12.09 14.72
CA ALA A 55 -0.69 -13.54 14.52
C ALA A 55 -1.67 -14.17 15.53
N LEU A 56 -1.55 -13.79 16.80
CA LEU A 56 -2.44 -14.27 17.85
C LEU A 56 -3.91 -13.87 17.61
N ALA A 57 -4.14 -12.65 17.10
CA ALA A 57 -5.49 -12.20 16.72
C ALA A 57 -6.05 -13.03 15.56
N ALA A 58 -5.23 -13.35 14.55
CA ALA A 58 -5.62 -14.20 13.44
C ALA A 58 -5.95 -15.64 13.85
N ASP A 59 -5.17 -16.21 14.78
CA ASP A 59 -5.39 -17.58 15.30
C ASP A 59 -6.65 -17.65 16.17
N ARG A 60 -6.87 -16.68 17.04
CA ARG A 60 -7.96 -16.74 18.02
C ARG A 60 -9.32 -16.35 17.44
N PHE A 61 -9.32 -15.39 16.52
CA PHE A 61 -10.55 -14.73 16.09
C PHE A 61 -10.80 -14.80 14.59
N GLY A 62 -9.75 -15.11 13.79
CA GLY A 62 -9.79 -15.11 12.34
C GLY A 62 -9.60 -16.49 11.70
N ASP A 63 -9.21 -16.46 10.43
CA ASP A 63 -9.00 -17.65 9.59
C ASP A 63 -7.53 -18.18 9.65
N GLY A 64 -6.74 -17.74 10.62
CA GLY A 64 -5.33 -18.14 10.78
C GLY A 64 -4.39 -17.53 9.73
N HIS A 65 -4.80 -16.42 9.08
CA HIS A 65 -3.98 -15.76 8.07
C HIS A 65 -3.96 -14.24 8.25
N LEU A 66 -2.87 -13.64 7.78
CA LEU A 66 -2.70 -12.20 7.69
C LEU A 66 -2.58 -11.80 6.22
N GLU A 67 -3.30 -10.76 5.81
CA GLU A 67 -3.26 -10.25 4.44
C GLU A 67 -2.68 -8.84 4.42
N ILE A 68 -1.57 -8.64 3.71
CA ILE A 68 -0.96 -7.32 3.52
C ILE A 68 -1.74 -6.60 2.41
N THR A 69 -2.18 -5.39 2.69
CA THR A 69 -2.95 -4.58 1.74
C THR A 69 -2.04 -3.76 0.82
N SER A 70 -2.59 -3.24 -0.28
CA SER A 70 -1.90 -2.31 -1.19
C SER A 70 -1.55 -0.94 -0.57
N ARG A 71 -1.67 -0.78 0.73
CA ARG A 71 -1.29 0.42 1.49
C ARG A 71 -0.42 0.08 2.72
N GLY A 72 0.20 -1.10 2.74
CA GLY A 72 1.04 -1.51 3.85
C GLY A 72 0.29 -1.67 5.17
N ASN A 73 -1.00 -2.00 5.15
CA ASN A 73 -1.78 -2.34 6.34
C ASN A 73 -2.01 -3.84 6.41
N VAL A 74 -2.37 -4.36 7.57
CA VAL A 74 -2.70 -5.77 7.76
C VAL A 74 -4.21 -5.95 7.89
N GLN A 75 -4.74 -6.98 7.24
CA GLN A 75 -6.16 -7.35 7.30
C GLN A 75 -6.28 -8.75 7.86
N LEU A 76 -7.20 -8.93 8.81
CA LEU A 76 -7.63 -10.19 9.37
C LEU A 76 -9.01 -10.53 8.81
N ARG A 77 -9.26 -11.79 8.49
CA ARG A 77 -10.52 -12.27 7.90
C ARG A 77 -11.08 -13.45 8.68
N GLY A 78 -12.31 -13.84 8.34
CA GLY A 78 -12.98 -14.95 9.00
C GLY A 78 -13.38 -14.68 10.44
N LEU A 79 -13.43 -13.42 10.86
CA LEU A 79 -13.87 -13.08 12.21
C LEU A 79 -15.36 -13.40 12.35
N ALA A 80 -15.75 -13.97 13.49
CA ALA A 80 -17.15 -14.19 13.83
C ALA A 80 -17.84 -12.85 14.14
N GLU A 81 -19.16 -12.76 13.91
CA GLU A 81 -19.96 -11.57 14.22
C GLU A 81 -19.94 -11.25 15.71
N ASP A 82 -19.91 -12.29 16.52
CA ASP A 82 -19.93 -12.27 17.98
C ASP A 82 -18.53 -12.32 18.63
N CYS A 83 -17.45 -12.11 17.86
CA CYS A 83 -16.09 -12.12 18.43
C CYS A 83 -15.87 -11.02 19.50
N GLY A 84 -16.84 -10.11 19.66
CA GLY A 84 -16.87 -9.11 20.72
C GLY A 84 -15.71 -8.12 20.66
N ALA A 85 -15.29 -7.65 21.83
CA ALA A 85 -14.19 -6.71 21.98
C ALA A 85 -12.80 -7.38 21.91
N GLY A 86 -12.72 -8.72 21.96
CA GLY A 86 -11.45 -9.46 22.08
C GLY A 86 -10.37 -9.11 21.06
N PRO A 87 -10.66 -9.02 19.75
CA PRO A 87 -9.67 -8.58 18.78
C PRO A 87 -9.17 -7.16 19.04
N ALA A 88 -10.08 -6.24 19.40
CA ALA A 88 -9.74 -4.85 19.68
C ALA A 88 -8.90 -4.70 20.95
N GLU A 89 -9.24 -5.42 22.02
CA GLU A 89 -8.49 -5.45 23.28
C GLU A 89 -7.07 -5.97 23.09
N LEU A 90 -6.90 -7.05 22.31
CA LEU A 90 -5.58 -7.60 21.99
C LEU A 90 -4.73 -6.60 21.19
N LEU A 91 -5.32 -5.93 20.20
CA LEU A 91 -4.63 -4.94 19.38
C LEU A 91 -4.30 -3.66 20.17
N ASP A 92 -5.17 -3.25 21.07
CA ASP A 92 -4.95 -2.09 21.95
C ASP A 92 -3.82 -2.36 22.93
N ALA A 93 -3.83 -3.54 23.57
CA ALA A 93 -2.76 -3.98 24.48
C ALA A 93 -1.39 -4.04 23.79
N ALA A 94 -1.36 -4.31 22.48
CA ALA A 94 -0.14 -4.27 21.66
C ALA A 94 0.24 -2.84 21.18
N GLY A 95 -0.55 -1.80 21.53
CA GLY A 95 -0.32 -0.43 21.10
C GLY A 95 -0.64 -0.18 19.61
N LEU A 96 -1.41 -1.05 18.97
CA LEU A 96 -1.81 -0.90 17.58
C LEU A 96 -3.04 0.03 17.40
N LEU A 97 -3.74 0.35 18.49
CA LEU A 97 -4.91 1.23 18.54
C LEU A 97 -4.72 2.44 19.47
N PRO A 98 -3.65 3.24 19.32
CA PRO A 98 -3.29 4.30 20.29
C PRO A 98 -4.33 5.43 20.35
N ALA A 99 -5.20 5.57 19.34
CA ALA A 99 -6.23 6.59 19.27
C ALA A 99 -7.46 6.02 18.54
N PRO A 100 -8.43 5.43 19.27
CA PRO A 100 -9.60 4.77 18.67
C PRO A 100 -10.39 5.63 17.69
N ALA A 101 -10.54 6.94 17.95
CA ALA A 101 -11.24 7.86 17.05
C ALA A 101 -10.51 8.07 15.71
N HIS A 102 -9.21 7.84 15.66
CA HIS A 102 -8.34 8.04 14.49
C HIS A 102 -7.97 6.73 13.79
N GLU A 103 -8.38 5.56 14.30
CA GLU A 103 -7.86 4.27 13.83
C GLU A 103 -7.98 4.09 12.30
N ARG A 104 -9.04 4.58 11.66
CA ARG A 104 -9.25 4.46 10.22
C ARG A 104 -8.48 5.48 9.39
N VAL A 105 -8.19 6.66 9.94
CA VAL A 105 -7.54 7.76 9.21
C VAL A 105 -6.01 7.67 9.23
N ARG A 106 -5.43 6.81 10.06
CA ARG A 106 -3.99 6.52 10.16
C ARG A 106 -3.47 5.76 8.93
N ASN A 107 -3.80 6.23 7.75
CA ASN A 107 -3.45 5.60 6.48
C ASN A 107 -2.17 6.25 5.93
N ILE A 108 -1.05 5.83 6.48
CA ILE A 108 0.27 6.44 6.31
C ILE A 108 1.22 5.40 5.72
N VAL A 109 1.80 5.69 4.56
CA VAL A 109 2.87 4.89 3.97
C VAL A 109 4.19 5.63 4.06
N ALA A 110 5.28 4.90 4.22
CA ALA A 110 6.63 5.46 4.12
C ALA A 110 7.50 4.54 3.27
N THR A 111 8.59 5.08 2.72
CA THR A 111 9.60 4.29 2.01
C THR A 111 10.11 3.16 2.92
N PRO A 112 9.90 1.87 2.57
CA PRO A 112 10.26 0.76 3.47
C PRO A 112 11.76 0.63 3.71
N MET A 113 12.57 1.06 2.75
CA MET A 113 14.03 1.02 2.82
C MET A 113 14.66 2.25 3.49
N SER A 114 13.83 3.19 3.98
CA SER A 114 14.33 4.40 4.67
C SER A 114 15.22 4.05 5.85
N GLY A 115 16.40 4.69 5.92
CA GLY A 115 17.40 4.46 6.96
C GLY A 115 18.16 3.11 6.86
N LEU A 116 18.03 2.36 5.75
CA LEU A 116 18.72 1.09 5.52
C LEU A 116 19.80 1.16 4.43
N GLU A 117 19.76 2.16 3.55
CA GLU A 117 20.66 2.31 2.40
C GLU A 117 21.62 3.50 2.55
N GLY A 118 22.16 3.70 3.73
CA GLY A 118 23.17 4.74 4.03
C GLY A 118 22.59 6.09 4.48
N PRO A 119 23.46 7.02 4.94
CA PRO A 119 23.06 8.22 5.67
C PRO A 119 22.64 9.40 4.75
N HIS A 120 22.70 9.25 3.44
CA HIS A 120 22.50 10.35 2.50
C HIS A 120 21.03 10.66 2.17
N ARG A 121 20.11 9.84 2.65
CA ARG A 121 18.67 10.04 2.47
C ARG A 121 18.00 10.45 3.76
N PRO A 122 16.99 11.33 3.71
CA PRO A 122 16.18 11.68 4.88
C PRO A 122 15.49 10.47 5.49
N ASP A 123 15.30 10.49 6.80
CA ASP A 123 14.56 9.44 7.51
C ASP A 123 13.05 9.65 7.39
N ALA A 124 12.49 9.18 6.27
CA ALA A 124 11.06 9.25 6.01
C ALA A 124 10.23 8.42 6.99
N LEU A 125 10.81 7.36 7.57
CA LEU A 125 10.15 6.55 8.59
C LEU A 125 9.94 7.35 9.88
N ALA A 126 10.99 8.05 10.35
CA ALA A 126 10.89 8.92 11.53
C ALA A 126 9.84 10.02 11.33
N TRP A 127 9.75 10.61 10.13
CA TRP A 127 8.73 11.61 9.82
C TRP A 127 7.32 11.02 9.85
N ALA A 128 7.11 9.84 9.27
CA ALA A 128 5.83 9.18 9.26
C ALA A 128 5.34 8.83 10.68
N LEU A 129 6.24 8.39 11.56
CA LEU A 129 5.91 8.11 12.96
C LEU A 129 5.65 9.39 13.77
N ALA A 130 6.42 10.46 13.51
CA ALA A 130 6.14 11.77 14.11
C ALA A 130 4.79 12.32 13.65
N PHE A 131 4.48 12.16 12.36
CA PHE A 131 3.19 12.55 11.80
C PHE A 131 2.03 11.74 12.41
N ASP A 132 2.17 10.42 12.59
CA ASP A 132 1.12 9.60 13.21
C ASP A 132 0.73 10.09 14.61
N ARG A 133 1.73 10.50 15.42
CA ARG A 133 1.47 11.10 16.73
C ARG A 133 0.71 12.43 16.62
N LEU A 134 1.09 13.29 15.67
CA LEU A 134 0.40 14.57 15.43
C LEU A 134 -1.03 14.35 14.91
N LEU A 135 -1.22 13.39 14.01
CA LEU A 135 -2.52 13.02 13.47
C LEU A 135 -3.46 12.55 14.59
N CYS A 136 -2.98 11.64 15.46
CA CYS A 136 -3.73 11.11 16.59
C CYS A 136 -4.08 12.18 17.65
N ALA A 137 -3.28 13.23 17.75
CA ALA A 137 -3.54 14.37 18.65
C ALA A 137 -4.49 15.42 18.04
N SER A 138 -4.77 15.36 16.75
CA SER A 138 -5.58 16.35 16.03
C SER A 138 -7.06 15.96 16.00
N ALA A 139 -7.91 16.61 16.77
CA ALA A 139 -9.35 16.36 16.75
C ALA A 139 -9.95 16.54 15.34
N GLY A 140 -9.49 17.54 14.56
CA GLY A 140 -9.96 17.80 13.21
C GLY A 140 -9.66 16.67 12.23
N ALA A 141 -8.57 15.92 12.45
CA ALA A 141 -8.17 14.83 11.57
C ALA A 141 -9.17 13.64 11.56
N THR A 142 -10.02 13.50 12.56
CA THR A 142 -11.09 12.48 12.60
C THR A 142 -12.10 12.63 11.47
N ALA A 143 -12.21 13.83 10.88
CA ALA A 143 -13.07 14.09 9.73
C ALA A 143 -12.53 13.55 8.40
N LEU A 144 -11.25 13.14 8.34
CA LEU A 144 -10.68 12.51 7.16
C LEU A 144 -11.33 11.16 6.87
N SER A 145 -11.37 10.81 5.58
CA SER A 145 -11.76 9.46 5.19
C SER A 145 -10.62 8.47 5.43
N GLY A 146 -10.92 7.22 5.77
CA GLY A 146 -9.96 6.10 5.76
C GLY A 146 -9.38 5.80 4.37
N ARG A 147 -9.82 6.51 3.33
CA ARG A 147 -9.26 6.48 1.98
C ARG A 147 -8.18 7.53 1.76
N PHE A 148 -8.17 8.60 2.56
CA PHE A 148 -7.14 9.64 2.49
C PHE A 148 -5.77 9.01 2.79
N LEU A 149 -4.80 9.25 1.93
CA LEU A 149 -3.49 8.59 1.98
C LEU A 149 -2.39 9.61 2.14
N PHE A 150 -1.55 9.39 3.14
CA PHE A 150 -0.30 10.13 3.34
C PHE A 150 0.88 9.28 2.89
N ALA A 151 1.86 9.90 2.24
CA ALA A 151 3.11 9.25 1.86
C ALA A 151 4.32 10.07 2.31
N PHE A 152 5.26 9.40 2.96
CA PHE A 152 6.56 9.94 3.36
C PHE A 152 7.65 9.20 2.57
N ASP A 153 8.28 9.92 1.66
CA ASP A 153 9.26 9.38 0.71
C ASP A 153 10.66 9.94 1.02
N ASP A 154 11.65 9.09 1.07
CA ASP A 154 13.03 9.48 1.38
C ASP A 154 13.77 10.11 0.18
N GLY A 155 13.05 10.47 -0.86
CA GLY A 155 13.57 11.06 -2.07
C GLY A 155 13.78 10.10 -3.23
N ARG A 156 13.41 8.80 -3.10
CA ARG A 156 13.50 7.84 -4.21
C ARG A 156 12.25 7.79 -5.09
N GLY A 157 11.09 8.18 -4.59
CA GLY A 157 9.85 8.25 -5.34
C GLY A 157 9.03 6.97 -5.38
N ASP A 158 9.36 5.97 -4.57
CA ASP A 158 8.64 4.69 -4.54
C ASP A 158 7.21 4.82 -3.99
N VAL A 159 7.03 5.40 -2.80
CA VAL A 159 5.69 5.62 -2.21
C VAL A 159 5.00 6.87 -2.75
N ALA A 160 5.75 7.86 -3.24
CA ALA A 160 5.19 9.03 -3.92
C ALA A 160 4.43 8.65 -5.20
N ALA A 161 4.81 7.55 -5.87
CA ALA A 161 4.12 7.01 -7.05
C ALA A 161 2.77 6.36 -6.76
N LEU A 162 2.41 6.10 -5.50
CA LEU A 162 1.14 5.45 -5.12
C LEU A 162 -0.09 6.36 -5.24
N GLY A 163 0.08 7.60 -5.69
CA GLY A 163 -0.98 8.60 -5.81
C GLY A 163 -1.59 8.99 -4.47
N PRO A 164 -0.78 9.41 -3.48
CA PRO A 164 -1.27 9.87 -2.19
C PRO A 164 -1.99 11.22 -2.29
N ASP A 165 -2.71 11.58 -1.22
CA ASP A 165 -3.39 12.87 -1.11
C ASP A 165 -2.45 13.96 -0.57
N VAL A 166 -1.53 13.55 0.31
CA VAL A 166 -0.41 14.38 0.76
C VAL A 166 0.86 13.57 0.59
N THR A 167 1.83 14.12 -0.14
CA THR A 167 3.16 13.55 -0.31
C THR A 167 4.18 14.45 0.38
N VAL A 168 5.01 13.86 1.23
CA VAL A 168 6.25 14.47 1.72
C VAL A 168 7.41 13.77 1.04
N LEU A 169 8.18 14.49 0.23
CA LEU A 169 9.36 13.95 -0.47
C LEU A 169 10.62 14.58 0.10
N GLY A 170 11.48 13.76 0.66
CA GLY A 170 12.74 14.20 1.23
C GLY A 170 13.76 14.63 0.18
N ARG A 171 14.60 15.59 0.55
CA ARG A 171 15.70 16.11 -0.27
C ARG A 171 17.04 15.97 0.45
N PRO A 172 18.13 15.75 -0.28
CA PRO A 172 19.47 15.59 0.32
C PRO A 172 19.97 16.83 1.07
N ASP A 173 19.42 18.01 0.76
CA ASP A 173 19.80 19.30 1.35
C ASP A 173 19.17 19.58 2.73
N GLY A 174 18.52 18.60 3.36
CA GLY A 174 17.85 18.74 4.65
C GLY A 174 16.47 19.42 4.55
N ARG A 175 15.92 19.50 3.36
CA ARG A 175 14.58 20.02 3.09
C ARG A 175 13.61 18.92 2.65
N ALA A 176 12.35 19.26 2.56
CA ALA A 176 11.31 18.36 2.09
C ALA A 176 10.28 19.10 1.23
N LEU A 177 9.78 18.44 0.18
CA LEU A 177 8.70 18.94 -0.65
C LEU A 177 7.37 18.38 -0.15
N VAL A 178 6.38 19.24 0.06
CA VAL A 178 5.00 18.86 0.42
C VAL A 178 4.10 19.12 -0.77
N ARG A 179 3.51 18.05 -1.32
CA ARG A 179 2.61 18.10 -2.48
C ARG A 179 1.21 17.63 -2.12
N LEU A 180 0.20 18.25 -2.72
CA LEU A 180 -1.21 17.92 -2.58
C LEU A 180 -1.72 17.15 -3.79
N GLY A 181 -2.11 15.89 -3.59
CA GLY A 181 -2.60 15.03 -4.67
C GLY A 181 -1.61 14.93 -5.85
N GLY A 182 -2.14 15.07 -7.06
CA GLY A 182 -1.36 15.07 -8.31
C GLY A 182 -0.95 16.47 -8.78
N ALA A 183 -0.88 17.48 -7.89
CA ALA A 183 -0.49 18.83 -8.28
C ALA A 183 0.90 18.88 -8.92
N ALA A 184 1.09 19.80 -9.86
CA ALA A 184 2.40 20.01 -10.48
C ALA A 184 3.33 20.78 -9.56
N ASP A 185 2.82 21.65 -8.72
CA ASP A 185 3.52 22.49 -7.75
C ASP A 185 3.60 21.81 -6.37
N ALA A 186 4.54 22.25 -5.57
CA ALA A 186 4.78 21.79 -4.20
C ALA A 186 5.22 22.95 -3.30
N VAL A 187 5.27 22.70 -2.00
CA VAL A 187 5.83 23.64 -1.03
C VAL A 187 7.10 23.03 -0.44
N ASP A 188 8.17 23.78 -0.46
CA ASP A 188 9.45 23.41 0.12
C ASP A 188 9.49 23.88 1.59
N VAL A 189 9.81 22.97 2.51
CA VAL A 189 9.89 23.21 3.96
C VAL A 189 11.17 22.62 4.53
N ASN A 190 11.57 23.06 5.72
CA ASN A 190 12.64 22.38 6.45
C ASN A 190 12.21 20.96 6.85
N ALA A 191 13.10 20.00 6.74
CA ALA A 191 12.81 18.59 7.03
C ALA A 191 12.18 18.32 8.43
N PRO A 192 12.59 18.98 9.53
CA PRO A 192 11.96 18.82 10.82
C PRO A 192 10.49 19.26 10.88
N ASP A 193 10.08 20.19 10.02
CA ASP A 193 8.71 20.70 9.95
C ASP A 193 7.80 19.86 9.06
N ALA A 194 8.33 18.92 8.28
CA ALA A 194 7.59 18.13 7.31
C ALA A 194 6.37 17.38 7.90
N PRO A 195 6.43 16.77 9.09
CA PRO A 195 5.25 16.14 9.70
C PRO A 195 4.13 17.15 10.04
N ARG A 196 4.48 18.34 10.54
CA ARG A 196 3.50 19.40 10.83
C ARG A 196 2.91 19.97 9.55
N ALA A 197 3.74 20.16 8.54
CA ALA A 197 3.30 20.64 7.22
C ALA A 197 2.31 19.66 6.55
N ALA A 198 2.54 18.36 6.68
CA ALA A 198 1.61 17.33 6.19
C ALA A 198 0.25 17.39 6.90
N LEU A 199 0.22 17.64 8.22
CA LEU A 199 -1.03 17.79 8.98
C LEU A 199 -1.80 19.06 8.55
N LEU A 200 -1.12 20.17 8.36
CA LEU A 200 -1.74 21.42 7.88
C LEU A 200 -2.22 21.30 6.43
N ALA A 201 -1.54 20.51 5.59
CA ALA A 201 -2.00 20.17 4.26
C ALA A 201 -3.33 19.38 4.28
N ALA A 202 -3.47 18.43 5.21
CA ALA A 202 -4.73 17.69 5.41
C ALA A 202 -5.84 18.60 5.95
N ALA A 203 -5.54 19.52 6.88
CA ALA A 203 -6.50 20.51 7.37
C ALA A 203 -6.97 21.44 6.24
N TYR A 204 -6.06 21.89 5.36
CA TYR A 204 -6.42 22.68 4.19
C TYR A 204 -7.36 21.93 3.24
N PHE A 205 -7.15 20.63 3.02
CA PHE A 205 -8.08 19.79 2.26
C PHE A 205 -9.48 19.77 2.91
N LEU A 206 -9.56 19.56 4.22
CA LEU A 206 -10.84 19.50 4.95
C LEU A 206 -11.59 20.84 4.87
N ASP A 207 -10.89 21.96 5.05
CA ASP A 207 -11.47 23.30 4.92
C ASP A 207 -12.03 23.52 3.51
N THR A 208 -11.26 23.13 2.48
CA THR A 208 -11.64 23.27 1.08
C THR A 208 -12.86 22.40 0.75
N ALA A 209 -12.87 21.14 1.21
CA ALA A 209 -14.02 20.25 1.01
C ALA A 209 -15.28 20.79 1.68
N THR A 210 -15.14 21.36 2.89
CA THR A 210 -16.23 22.00 3.62
C THR A 210 -16.75 23.24 2.87
N ALA A 211 -15.86 24.13 2.43
CA ALA A 211 -16.21 25.33 1.68
C ALA A 211 -16.88 25.00 0.34
N ALA A 212 -16.48 23.91 -0.31
CA ALA A 212 -17.09 23.41 -1.55
C ALA A 212 -18.41 22.65 -1.31
N GLY A 213 -18.85 22.48 -0.05
CA GLY A 213 -20.09 21.74 0.27
C GLY A 213 -20.04 20.27 -0.14
N THR A 214 -18.83 19.67 -0.26
CA THR A 214 -18.65 18.28 -0.73
C THR A 214 -18.26 17.37 0.40
N ARG A 215 -18.50 16.05 0.20
CA ARG A 215 -17.96 14.97 1.04
C ARG A 215 -16.82 14.27 0.31
N ALA A 216 -15.88 15.03 -0.25
CA ALA A 216 -14.71 14.46 -0.89
C ALA A 216 -13.90 13.61 0.11
N TRP A 217 -13.49 12.41 -0.29
CA TRP A 217 -12.64 11.52 0.52
C TRP A 217 -11.17 11.58 0.13
N ARG A 218 -10.91 12.10 -1.07
CA ARG A 218 -9.60 12.21 -1.68
C ARG A 218 -9.45 13.62 -2.30
N VAL A 219 -8.22 14.09 -2.39
CA VAL A 219 -7.91 15.36 -3.09
C VAL A 219 -8.45 15.33 -4.53
N SER A 220 -8.31 14.19 -5.21
CA SER A 220 -8.79 14.02 -6.60
C SER A 220 -10.32 14.07 -6.77
N GLU A 221 -11.06 14.08 -5.69
CA GLU A 221 -12.54 14.16 -5.69
C GLU A 221 -13.05 15.58 -5.45
N LEU A 222 -12.16 16.55 -5.18
CA LEU A 222 -12.55 17.95 -5.07
C LEU A 222 -13.04 18.49 -6.41
N PRO A 223 -14.08 19.35 -6.41
CA PRO A 223 -14.53 20.03 -7.62
C PRO A 223 -13.42 20.86 -8.25
N PRO A 224 -13.32 20.93 -9.59
CA PRO A 224 -12.28 21.68 -10.29
C PRO A 224 -12.23 23.18 -9.92
N GLU A 225 -13.34 23.76 -9.51
CA GLU A 225 -13.48 25.15 -9.06
C GLU A 225 -12.91 25.40 -7.66
N HIS A 226 -12.62 24.33 -6.90
CA HIS A 226 -12.01 24.39 -5.57
C HIS A 226 -10.65 23.65 -5.54
N PRO A 227 -9.66 24.05 -6.36
CA PRO A 227 -8.38 23.38 -6.40
C PRO A 227 -7.55 23.72 -5.16
N LEU A 228 -6.81 22.74 -4.65
CA LEU A 228 -5.74 23.00 -3.68
C LEU A 228 -4.53 23.60 -4.41
N ARG A 229 -3.96 24.66 -3.88
CA ARG A 229 -2.81 25.37 -4.46
C ARG A 229 -1.63 25.39 -3.51
N ALA A 230 -0.43 25.21 -4.03
CA ALA A 230 0.80 25.25 -3.22
C ALA A 230 0.97 26.62 -2.55
N ALA A 231 0.75 27.72 -3.26
CA ALA A 231 0.83 29.08 -2.71
C ALA A 231 -0.05 29.31 -1.49
N GLU A 232 -1.28 28.78 -1.50
CA GLU A 232 -2.17 28.87 -0.33
C GLU A 232 -1.69 27.98 0.82
N LEU A 233 -1.20 26.77 0.53
CA LEU A 233 -0.57 25.93 1.55
C LEU A 233 0.65 26.65 2.16
N ALA A 234 1.53 27.21 1.35
CA ALA A 234 2.69 27.95 1.84
C ALA A 234 2.30 29.14 2.73
N ARG A 235 1.25 29.89 2.37
CA ARG A 235 0.70 30.96 3.20
C ARG A 235 0.23 30.43 4.58
N ARG A 236 -0.48 29.29 4.60
CA ARG A 236 -0.97 28.64 5.83
C ARG A 236 0.18 28.15 6.70
N LEU A 237 1.20 27.57 6.09
CA LEU A 237 2.39 27.09 6.79
C LEU A 237 3.16 28.24 7.45
N ARG A 238 3.36 29.35 6.72
CA ARG A 238 3.99 30.55 7.27
C ARG A 238 3.17 31.16 8.43
N ALA A 239 1.86 31.19 8.32
CA ALA A 239 0.98 31.64 9.40
C ALA A 239 1.06 30.74 10.65
N ALA A 240 1.43 29.47 10.49
CA ALA A 240 1.69 28.53 11.58
C ALA A 240 3.17 28.52 12.06
N GLY A 241 4.00 29.46 11.61
CA GLY A 241 5.40 29.59 12.00
C GLY A 241 6.34 28.60 11.32
N ILE A 242 5.93 27.99 10.19
CA ILE A 242 6.76 27.09 9.39
C ILE A 242 7.34 27.90 8.20
N GLU A 243 8.65 27.88 8.04
CA GLU A 243 9.29 28.41 6.84
C GLU A 243 8.86 27.61 5.62
N ALA A 244 8.25 28.27 4.65
CA ALA A 244 7.68 27.61 3.48
C ALA A 244 7.88 28.47 2.24
N VAL A 245 8.39 27.85 1.17
CA VAL A 245 8.68 28.48 -0.10
C VAL A 245 7.94 27.72 -1.20
N ASP A 246 7.34 28.45 -2.15
CA ASP A 246 6.75 27.82 -3.33
C ASP A 246 7.89 27.19 -4.15
N ALA A 247 7.72 25.92 -4.51
CA ALA A 247 8.68 25.19 -5.32
C ALA A 247 8.03 24.80 -6.64
N ASP A 248 8.68 25.19 -7.74
CA ASP A 248 8.38 24.58 -9.03
C ASP A 248 8.69 23.08 -8.95
N THR A 249 7.79 22.28 -9.42
CA THR A 249 7.90 20.83 -9.25
C THR A 249 9.07 20.29 -10.04
N PRO A 250 10.14 19.83 -9.39
CA PRO A 250 11.13 19.04 -10.09
C PRO A 250 10.49 17.79 -10.65
N THR A 251 11.11 17.17 -11.66
CA THR A 251 10.74 15.83 -12.09
C THR A 251 10.76 14.92 -10.88
N TRP A 252 9.58 14.38 -10.50
CA TRP A 252 9.49 13.50 -9.33
C TRP A 252 10.26 12.22 -9.63
N PRO A 253 11.22 11.85 -8.78
CA PRO A 253 11.94 10.60 -8.97
C PRO A 253 10.99 9.42 -8.90
N TYR A 254 11.37 8.33 -9.54
CA TYR A 254 10.67 7.06 -9.44
C TYR A 254 11.67 5.94 -9.19
N ALA A 255 11.51 5.23 -8.10
CA ALA A 255 12.17 3.96 -7.87
C ALA A 255 11.15 2.82 -7.89
N PRO A 256 11.52 1.65 -8.41
CA PRO A 256 10.66 0.48 -8.33
C PRO A 256 10.49 0.05 -6.86
N PRO A 257 9.42 -0.71 -6.57
CA PRO A 257 9.25 -1.36 -5.27
C PRO A 257 10.48 -2.20 -4.90
N PRO A 258 10.79 -2.35 -3.60
CA PRO A 258 11.81 -3.31 -3.17
C PRO A 258 11.48 -4.71 -3.71
N ALA A 259 12.40 -5.31 -4.47
CA ALA A 259 12.27 -6.68 -4.94
C ALA A 259 12.56 -7.66 -3.78
N PRO A 260 12.01 -8.88 -3.82
CA PRO A 260 12.44 -9.94 -2.91
C PRO A 260 13.97 -10.09 -2.95
N ALA A 261 14.58 -10.15 -1.78
CA ALA A 261 16.02 -10.29 -1.65
C ALA A 261 16.38 -11.02 -0.34
N GLY A 262 17.27 -12.00 -0.46
CA GLY A 262 17.91 -12.64 0.68
C GLY A 262 19.05 -11.79 1.26
N PRO A 263 19.84 -12.36 2.18
CA PRO A 263 21.02 -11.72 2.72
C PRO A 263 22.01 -11.38 1.60
N ASP A 264 22.60 -10.18 1.64
CA ASP A 264 23.72 -9.82 0.76
C ASP A 264 25.00 -10.62 1.14
N ALA A 265 26.07 -10.42 0.37
CA ALA A 265 27.33 -11.13 0.55
C ALA A 265 27.94 -10.93 1.96
N ASP A 266 27.70 -9.77 2.56
CA ASP A 266 28.21 -9.42 3.89
C ASP A 266 27.19 -9.74 5.01
N GLY A 267 26.01 -10.21 4.67
CA GLY A 267 24.90 -10.49 5.59
C GLY A 267 24.35 -9.25 6.29
N ARG A 268 24.60 -8.05 5.76
CA ARG A 268 24.23 -6.77 6.40
C ARG A 268 23.10 -6.04 5.71
N GLY A 269 22.68 -6.50 4.55
CA GLY A 269 21.55 -5.94 3.80
C GLY A 269 20.20 -6.25 4.45
N ALA A 270 19.20 -5.43 4.14
CA ALA A 270 17.84 -5.72 4.53
C ALA A 270 17.29 -6.91 3.73
N LEU A 271 16.55 -7.78 4.37
CA LEU A 271 15.83 -8.86 3.68
C LEU A 271 14.51 -8.30 3.15
N CYS A 272 14.18 -8.64 1.91
CA CYS A 272 12.88 -8.34 1.33
C CYS A 272 12.15 -9.65 1.06
N VAL A 273 11.16 -9.98 1.85
CA VAL A 273 10.42 -11.24 1.81
C VAL A 273 9.03 -11.02 1.23
N LEU A 274 8.64 -11.85 0.28
CA LEU A 274 7.31 -11.78 -0.30
C LEU A 274 6.47 -13.02 0.10
N PRO A 275 5.44 -12.86 0.93
CA PRO A 275 4.41 -13.86 1.07
C PRO A 275 3.63 -13.99 -0.24
N PRO A 276 3.45 -15.18 -0.82
CA PRO A 276 2.68 -15.38 -2.04
C PRO A 276 1.30 -14.69 -1.98
N LEU A 277 1.01 -13.84 -2.97
CA LEU A 277 -0.21 -13.01 -3.04
C LEU A 277 -0.37 -12.00 -1.88
N GLY A 278 0.67 -11.77 -1.09
CA GLY A 278 0.61 -10.91 0.10
C GLY A 278 -0.18 -11.51 1.26
N ARG A 279 -0.35 -12.84 1.29
CA ARG A 279 -1.09 -13.56 2.33
C ARG A 279 -0.17 -14.58 2.99
N ALA A 280 -0.01 -14.49 4.29
CA ALA A 280 0.76 -15.41 5.11
C ALA A 280 -0.14 -16.13 6.10
N SER A 281 0.07 -17.43 6.31
CA SER A 281 -0.47 -18.11 7.48
C SER A 281 0.22 -17.58 8.74
N THR A 282 -0.39 -17.77 9.91
CA THR A 282 0.23 -17.39 11.19
C THR A 282 1.56 -18.08 11.43
N ALA A 283 1.72 -19.32 10.94
CA ALA A 283 2.99 -20.02 10.98
C ALA A 283 4.07 -19.34 10.14
N GLN A 284 3.76 -18.96 8.88
CA GLN A 284 4.65 -18.21 8.01
C GLN A 284 5.00 -16.83 8.60
N TRP A 285 3.99 -16.16 9.16
CA TRP A 285 4.17 -14.86 9.78
C TRP A 285 5.12 -14.93 10.99
N ARG A 286 5.02 -15.98 11.84
CA ARG A 286 5.93 -16.21 12.95
C ARG A 286 7.36 -16.54 12.51
N VAL A 287 7.53 -17.10 11.33
CA VAL A 287 8.89 -17.22 10.75
C VAL A 287 9.48 -15.83 10.52
N LEU A 288 8.70 -14.89 9.95
CA LEU A 288 9.15 -13.51 9.76
C LEU A 288 9.42 -12.81 11.09
N VAL A 289 8.56 -13.00 12.11
CA VAL A 289 8.78 -12.47 13.46
C VAL A 289 10.09 -12.97 14.05
N GLY A 290 10.30 -14.28 14.02
CA GLY A 290 11.52 -14.86 14.59
C GLY A 290 12.81 -14.57 13.79
N VAL A 291 12.71 -14.17 12.51
CA VAL A 291 13.83 -13.60 11.76
C VAL A 291 14.05 -12.14 12.15
N ALA A 292 12.98 -11.35 12.28
CA ALA A 292 13.05 -9.96 12.71
C ALA A 292 13.73 -9.80 14.09
N GLU A 293 13.49 -10.74 15.01
CA GLU A 293 14.12 -10.76 16.34
C GLU A 293 15.66 -10.97 16.29
N GLN A 294 16.16 -11.60 15.22
CA GLN A 294 17.60 -11.71 14.96
C GLN A 294 18.19 -10.43 14.34
N GLY A 295 17.31 -9.58 13.77
CA GLY A 295 17.66 -8.26 13.25
C GLY A 295 17.42 -7.14 14.28
N ARG A 296 16.72 -6.09 13.87
CA ARG A 296 16.38 -4.95 14.74
C ARG A 296 15.12 -5.16 15.60
N GLY A 297 14.50 -6.34 15.57
CA GLY A 297 13.23 -6.61 16.25
C GLY A 297 12.04 -5.92 15.59
N GLU A 298 12.15 -5.57 14.31
CA GLU A 298 11.09 -4.90 13.56
C GLU A 298 10.85 -5.54 12.19
N LEU A 299 9.60 -5.42 11.73
CA LEU A 299 9.15 -5.78 10.37
C LEU A 299 8.54 -4.54 9.73
N ARG A 300 8.73 -4.38 8.43
CA ARG A 300 8.10 -3.30 7.66
C ARG A 300 7.24 -3.90 6.56
N VAL A 301 5.91 -3.92 6.76
CA VAL A 301 4.98 -4.34 5.73
C VAL A 301 4.89 -3.28 4.64
N THR A 302 4.90 -3.69 3.37
CA THR A 302 4.99 -2.77 2.26
C THR A 302 3.67 -2.64 1.49
N PRO A 303 3.42 -1.52 0.80
CA PRO A 303 2.27 -1.37 -0.11
C PRO A 303 2.28 -2.39 -1.26
N TRP A 304 3.40 -3.01 -1.53
CA TRP A 304 3.57 -4.05 -2.55
C TRP A 304 3.44 -5.46 -1.99
N ARG A 305 2.90 -5.55 -0.75
CA ARG A 305 2.51 -6.81 -0.08
C ARG A 305 3.69 -7.70 0.32
N GLY A 306 4.90 -7.14 0.34
CA GLY A 306 6.09 -7.75 0.91
C GLY A 306 6.34 -7.29 2.33
N VAL A 307 7.39 -7.83 2.94
CA VAL A 307 7.90 -7.48 4.26
C VAL A 307 9.40 -7.21 4.14
N VAL A 308 9.84 -6.06 4.61
CA VAL A 308 11.25 -5.74 4.77
C VAL A 308 11.67 -6.03 6.21
N LEU A 309 12.75 -6.76 6.38
CA LEU A 309 13.36 -7.09 7.66
C LEU A 309 14.72 -6.39 7.76
N PRO A 310 14.85 -5.35 8.57
CA PRO A 310 16.11 -4.64 8.76
C PRO A 310 17.15 -5.50 9.44
N PRO A 311 18.45 -5.41 9.03
CA PRO A 311 19.53 -6.13 9.71
C PRO A 311 19.73 -5.58 11.12
N GLY A 312 20.25 -6.42 12.00
CA GLY A 312 20.73 -6.03 13.32
C GLY A 312 22.17 -5.52 13.29
N ASP A 313 22.78 -5.46 14.47
CA ASP A 313 24.21 -5.12 14.58
C ASP A 313 25.11 -6.23 14.05
N ALA A 314 24.71 -7.49 14.24
CA ALA A 314 25.38 -8.66 13.67
C ALA A 314 24.89 -8.98 12.26
N PRO A 315 25.77 -9.51 11.39
CA PRO A 315 25.35 -10.03 10.10
C PRO A 315 24.33 -11.17 10.24
N TRP A 316 23.44 -11.29 9.27
CA TRP A 316 22.53 -12.43 9.19
C TRP A 316 23.31 -13.74 9.09
N PRO A 317 22.90 -14.81 9.78
CA PRO A 317 23.37 -16.16 9.51
C PRO A 317 22.73 -16.66 8.19
N ALA A 318 23.28 -16.20 7.07
CA ALA A 318 22.66 -16.21 5.74
C ALA A 318 22.02 -17.57 5.37
N ALA A 319 22.79 -18.67 5.50
CA ALA A 319 22.28 -19.99 5.11
C ALA A 319 21.05 -20.41 5.93
N SER A 320 21.07 -20.20 7.25
CA SER A 320 19.98 -20.63 8.12
C SER A 320 18.74 -19.73 7.99
N VAL A 321 18.93 -18.43 7.77
CA VAL A 321 17.83 -17.48 7.56
C VAL A 321 17.15 -17.76 6.20
N THR A 322 17.95 -17.95 5.14
CA THR A 322 17.43 -18.30 3.82
C THR A 322 16.63 -19.60 3.86
N ALA A 323 17.22 -20.67 4.39
CA ALA A 323 16.53 -21.96 4.51
C ALA A 323 15.23 -21.85 5.29
N ARG A 324 15.24 -21.15 6.42
CA ARG A 324 14.05 -20.98 7.28
C ARG A 324 12.90 -20.24 6.57
N ILE A 325 13.22 -19.24 5.73
CA ILE A 325 12.24 -18.48 4.98
C ILE A 325 11.71 -19.32 3.80
N GLU A 326 12.58 -20.00 3.07
CA GLU A 326 12.22 -20.84 1.92
C GLU A 326 11.43 -22.09 2.34
N ASP A 327 11.81 -22.75 3.44
CA ASP A 327 11.07 -23.90 4.02
C ASP A 327 9.64 -23.50 4.42
N ALA A 328 9.43 -22.23 4.78
CA ALA A 328 8.10 -21.67 5.02
C ALA A 328 7.34 -21.29 3.74
N ALA A 329 7.86 -21.60 2.55
CA ALA A 329 7.30 -21.20 1.26
C ALA A 329 7.10 -19.67 1.12
N LEU A 330 7.98 -18.90 1.73
CA LEU A 330 8.12 -17.46 1.54
C LEU A 330 9.20 -17.18 0.47
N VAL A 331 9.08 -16.08 -0.25
CA VAL A 331 9.91 -15.80 -1.42
C VAL A 331 11.00 -14.79 -1.10
N LEU A 332 12.27 -15.18 -1.35
CA LEU A 332 13.45 -14.31 -1.29
C LEU A 332 14.05 -14.05 -2.68
N ALA A 333 13.76 -14.90 -3.67
CA ALA A 333 14.34 -14.77 -5.01
C ALA A 333 13.72 -13.60 -5.77
N PRO A 334 14.51 -12.64 -6.29
CA PRO A 334 14.01 -11.48 -7.02
C PRO A 334 13.32 -11.88 -8.34
N ASP A 335 13.73 -13.00 -8.95
CA ASP A 335 13.17 -13.53 -10.19
C ASP A 335 12.14 -14.64 -9.95
N GLY A 336 11.66 -14.77 -8.74
CA GLY A 336 10.69 -15.78 -8.34
C GLY A 336 9.36 -15.65 -9.11
N PRO A 337 8.62 -16.75 -9.28
CA PRO A 337 7.37 -16.77 -10.03
C PRO A 337 6.29 -15.87 -9.43
N TRP A 338 6.35 -15.60 -8.14
CA TRP A 338 5.40 -14.75 -7.42
C TRP A 338 5.69 -13.26 -7.53
N GLN A 339 6.84 -12.88 -8.08
CA GLN A 339 7.16 -11.49 -8.25
C GLN A 339 6.11 -10.81 -9.13
N SER A 340 5.61 -9.66 -8.67
CA SER A 340 4.61 -8.85 -9.37
C SER A 340 3.29 -9.59 -9.68
N VAL A 341 2.96 -10.66 -8.92
CA VAL A 341 1.68 -11.36 -8.99
C VAL A 341 0.82 -10.97 -7.79
N THR A 342 -0.35 -10.44 -8.05
CA THR A 342 -1.31 -10.04 -7.02
C THR A 342 -2.71 -10.57 -7.34
N ALA A 343 -3.54 -10.77 -6.31
CA ALA A 343 -4.92 -11.16 -6.47
C ALA A 343 -5.83 -10.41 -5.49
N CYS A 344 -7.09 -10.27 -5.86
CA CYS A 344 -8.13 -9.94 -4.88
C CYS A 344 -8.43 -11.16 -4.00
N THR A 345 -9.38 -11.02 -3.07
CA THR A 345 -9.77 -12.12 -2.18
C THR A 345 -10.27 -13.34 -2.97
N GLY A 346 -11.12 -13.15 -3.99
CA GLY A 346 -11.68 -14.27 -4.75
C GLY A 346 -12.74 -15.05 -3.96
N ARG A 347 -13.22 -16.16 -4.54
CA ARG A 347 -14.00 -17.17 -3.80
C ARG A 347 -13.06 -17.92 -2.85
N PRO A 348 -13.58 -18.48 -1.75
CA PRO A 348 -14.95 -18.34 -1.21
C PRO A 348 -15.20 -17.00 -0.49
N GLY A 349 -14.19 -16.21 -0.19
CA GLY A 349 -14.26 -15.04 0.67
C GLY A 349 -14.94 -13.79 0.07
N CYS A 350 -15.44 -13.87 -1.18
CA CYS A 350 -16.15 -12.79 -1.83
C CYS A 350 -17.22 -13.31 -2.78
N ALA A 351 -18.51 -13.18 -2.42
CA ALA A 351 -19.66 -13.62 -3.23
C ALA A 351 -19.75 -12.93 -4.60
N LYS A 352 -19.13 -11.75 -4.75
CA LYS A 352 -19.07 -11.07 -6.06
C LYS A 352 -18.03 -11.67 -7.00
N SER A 353 -17.17 -12.53 -6.49
CA SER A 353 -16.15 -13.22 -7.28
C SER A 353 -16.77 -14.37 -8.06
N LEU A 354 -16.37 -14.52 -9.32
CA LEU A 354 -16.80 -15.61 -10.18
C LEU A 354 -15.84 -16.81 -10.12
N ALA A 355 -14.64 -16.65 -9.52
CA ALA A 355 -13.64 -17.70 -9.43
C ALA A 355 -12.86 -17.65 -8.11
N ASP A 356 -12.20 -18.74 -7.73
CA ASP A 356 -11.11 -18.73 -6.74
C ASP A 356 -9.79 -18.30 -7.41
N VAL A 357 -9.69 -17.01 -7.62
CA VAL A 357 -8.53 -16.41 -8.33
C VAL A 357 -7.20 -16.68 -7.64
N ARG A 358 -7.20 -17.01 -6.35
CA ARG A 358 -5.96 -17.35 -5.61
C ARG A 358 -5.52 -18.78 -5.87
N ALA A 359 -6.48 -19.72 -5.95
CA ALA A 359 -6.18 -21.08 -6.34
C ALA A 359 -5.72 -21.16 -7.79
N ASP A 360 -6.41 -20.45 -8.70
CA ASP A 360 -6.06 -20.42 -10.11
C ASP A 360 -4.66 -19.81 -10.33
N ALA A 361 -4.34 -18.70 -9.61
CA ALA A 361 -3.00 -18.11 -9.66
C ALA A 361 -1.91 -19.11 -9.21
N ARG A 362 -2.15 -19.87 -8.12
CA ARG A 362 -1.21 -20.87 -7.64
C ARG A 362 -0.98 -22.01 -8.66
N ALA A 363 -2.05 -22.41 -9.34
CA ALA A 363 -1.97 -23.51 -10.33
C ALA A 363 -1.10 -23.17 -11.56
N VAL A 364 -0.90 -21.87 -11.86
CA VAL A 364 -0.25 -21.45 -13.10
C VAL A 364 1.02 -20.61 -12.92
N VAL A 365 1.29 -20.10 -11.71
CA VAL A 365 2.32 -19.08 -11.46
C VAL A 365 3.70 -19.46 -11.99
N ASP A 366 4.12 -20.72 -11.85
CA ASP A 366 5.45 -21.17 -12.30
C ASP A 366 5.61 -21.12 -13.81
N ARG A 367 4.52 -21.25 -14.55
CA ARG A 367 4.48 -21.27 -16.03
C ARG A 367 4.08 -19.91 -16.62
N ALA A 368 3.60 -18.98 -15.82
CA ALA A 368 3.06 -17.68 -16.24
C ALA A 368 4.01 -16.51 -15.92
N ARG A 369 5.32 -16.74 -16.02
CA ARG A 369 6.35 -15.73 -15.70
C ARG A 369 6.39 -14.61 -16.73
N GLY A 370 6.87 -13.43 -16.34
CA GLY A 370 7.08 -12.28 -17.22
C GLY A 370 7.30 -10.98 -16.45
N PRO A 371 7.84 -9.94 -17.12
CA PRO A 371 8.21 -8.68 -16.48
C PRO A 371 7.01 -7.82 -16.09
N LEU A 372 5.87 -7.93 -16.81
CA LEU A 372 4.67 -7.15 -16.45
C LEU A 372 3.99 -7.71 -15.21
N PRO A 373 3.63 -6.84 -14.23
CA PRO A 373 2.76 -7.23 -13.13
C PRO A 373 1.44 -7.82 -13.63
N VAL A 374 0.87 -8.77 -12.89
CA VAL A 374 -0.46 -9.29 -13.15
C VAL A 374 -1.34 -9.18 -11.91
N HIS A 375 -2.57 -8.77 -12.11
CA HIS A 375 -3.58 -8.77 -11.05
C HIS A 375 -4.76 -9.66 -11.40
N TRP A 376 -5.04 -10.61 -10.51
CA TRP A 376 -6.14 -11.54 -10.61
C TRP A 376 -7.37 -10.99 -9.91
N SER A 377 -8.39 -10.67 -10.66
CA SER A 377 -9.64 -10.09 -10.18
C SER A 377 -10.79 -11.07 -10.31
N GLY A 378 -11.48 -11.36 -9.23
CA GLY A 378 -12.67 -12.21 -9.23
C GLY A 378 -13.92 -11.54 -9.84
N CYS A 379 -13.89 -10.22 -10.06
CA CYS A 379 -14.98 -9.46 -10.66
C CYS A 379 -14.47 -8.09 -11.16
N GLU A 380 -15.34 -7.34 -11.87
CA GLU A 380 -15.04 -6.02 -12.44
C GLU A 380 -14.62 -4.94 -11.43
N ARG A 381 -14.74 -5.16 -10.14
CA ARG A 381 -14.27 -4.22 -9.10
C ARG A 381 -12.76 -4.10 -9.02
N ARG A 382 -12.00 -5.11 -9.46
CA ARG A 382 -10.52 -5.14 -9.45
C ARG A 382 -9.90 -4.72 -8.12
N CYS A 383 -10.45 -5.24 -7.01
CA CYS A 383 -10.03 -4.85 -5.67
C CYS A 383 -8.54 -5.14 -5.45
N GLY A 384 -7.76 -4.10 -5.12
CA GLY A 384 -6.33 -4.24 -4.81
C GLY A 384 -5.39 -4.28 -6.02
N HIS A 385 -5.84 -3.89 -7.22
CA HIS A 385 -5.00 -3.81 -8.42
C HIS A 385 -3.78 -2.89 -8.21
N PRO A 386 -2.66 -3.11 -8.91
CA PRO A 386 -1.48 -2.24 -8.88
C PRO A 386 -1.81 -0.79 -9.25
N ARG A 387 -1.06 0.15 -8.70
CA ARG A 387 -1.16 1.57 -9.02
C ARG A 387 0.21 2.11 -9.40
N GLY A 388 0.24 3.16 -10.20
CA GLY A 388 1.49 3.80 -10.61
C GLY A 388 2.34 2.97 -11.57
N THR A 389 1.81 1.87 -12.12
CA THR A 389 2.50 1.01 -13.11
C THR A 389 1.51 0.39 -14.08
N ALA A 390 1.98 0.06 -15.27
CA ALA A 390 1.24 -0.76 -16.21
C ALA A 390 1.18 -2.23 -15.73
N TRP A 391 0.07 -2.92 -15.96
CA TRP A 391 -0.15 -4.29 -15.46
C TRP A 391 -1.10 -5.07 -16.37
N VAL A 392 -1.04 -6.40 -16.27
CA VAL A 392 -1.94 -7.33 -16.95
C VAL A 392 -3.20 -7.50 -16.10
N ASP A 393 -4.34 -7.07 -16.64
CA ASP A 393 -5.67 -7.17 -16.01
C ASP A 393 -6.31 -8.50 -16.35
N LEU A 394 -6.45 -9.38 -15.35
CA LEU A 394 -7.10 -10.67 -15.49
C LEU A 394 -8.36 -10.68 -14.63
N VAL A 395 -9.53 -10.71 -15.28
CA VAL A 395 -10.84 -10.62 -14.61
C VAL A 395 -11.63 -11.89 -14.86
N ALA A 396 -12.05 -12.54 -13.80
CA ALA A 396 -12.92 -13.74 -13.89
C ALA A 396 -14.28 -13.40 -14.52
N GLY A 397 -14.68 -14.23 -15.44
CA GLY A 397 -15.97 -14.24 -16.11
C GLY A 397 -16.76 -15.52 -15.80
N PRO A 398 -17.97 -15.68 -16.38
CA PRO A 398 -18.79 -16.88 -16.15
C PRO A 398 -18.18 -18.19 -16.64
N THR A 399 -17.32 -18.12 -17.68
CA THR A 399 -16.75 -19.30 -18.38
C THR A 399 -15.24 -19.20 -18.57
N GLY A 400 -14.52 -18.56 -17.65
CA GLY A 400 -13.08 -18.34 -17.76
C GLY A 400 -12.67 -16.91 -17.42
N TYR A 401 -11.66 -16.39 -18.07
CA TYR A 401 -11.10 -15.08 -17.76
C TYR A 401 -11.12 -14.12 -18.98
N ARG A 402 -11.32 -12.84 -18.69
CA ARG A 402 -10.98 -11.76 -19.62
C ARG A 402 -9.58 -11.28 -19.27
N LEU A 403 -8.72 -11.16 -20.27
CA LEU A 403 -7.34 -10.72 -20.14
C LEU A 403 -7.11 -9.45 -20.96
N ALA A 404 -6.58 -8.41 -20.34
CA ALA A 404 -6.13 -7.20 -21.01
C ALA A 404 -4.69 -6.88 -20.60
N ALA A 405 -3.86 -6.51 -21.57
CA ALA A 405 -2.47 -6.12 -21.36
C ALA A 405 -2.18 -4.80 -22.09
N PRO A 406 -1.28 -3.97 -21.57
CA PRO A 406 -0.92 -2.70 -22.20
C PRO A 406 -0.46 -2.89 -23.65
N GLY A 407 -0.98 -2.08 -24.57
CA GLY A 407 -0.62 -2.11 -25.99
C GLY A 407 -1.08 -3.34 -26.78
N ARG A 408 -1.93 -4.18 -26.21
CA ARG A 408 -2.49 -5.38 -26.86
C ARG A 408 -4.02 -5.36 -26.89
N PRO A 409 -4.66 -5.98 -27.90
CA PRO A 409 -6.10 -6.20 -27.89
C PRO A 409 -6.51 -7.07 -26.69
N ALA A 410 -7.61 -6.73 -26.04
CA ALA A 410 -8.14 -7.54 -24.95
C ALA A 410 -8.62 -8.91 -25.48
N ARG A 411 -8.31 -9.97 -24.77
CA ARG A 411 -8.88 -11.30 -24.97
C ARG A 411 -10.11 -11.43 -24.08
N HIS A 412 -11.29 -11.48 -24.68
CA HIS A 412 -12.55 -11.50 -23.93
C HIS A 412 -12.86 -12.85 -23.30
N HIS A 413 -12.20 -13.91 -23.76
CA HIS A 413 -12.32 -15.25 -23.23
C HIS A 413 -10.97 -15.95 -23.25
N VAL A 414 -10.48 -16.31 -22.07
CA VAL A 414 -9.36 -17.22 -21.86
C VAL A 414 -9.91 -18.35 -20.99
N PRO A 415 -9.86 -19.61 -21.46
CA PRO A 415 -10.30 -20.75 -20.65
C PRO A 415 -9.58 -20.78 -19.30
N ASP A 416 -10.25 -21.30 -18.27
CA ASP A 416 -9.69 -21.45 -16.94
C ASP A 416 -8.86 -22.72 -16.75
N THR A 417 -8.63 -23.48 -17.83
CA THR A 417 -7.71 -24.61 -17.77
C THR A 417 -6.30 -24.12 -17.46
N PRO A 418 -5.57 -24.74 -16.52
CA PRO A 418 -4.26 -24.27 -16.09
C PRO A 418 -3.24 -24.11 -17.23
N THR A 419 -3.34 -24.93 -18.27
CA THR A 419 -2.41 -24.90 -19.42
C THR A 419 -2.65 -23.69 -20.33
N GLU A 420 -3.90 -23.45 -20.73
CA GLU A 420 -4.25 -22.34 -21.62
C GLU A 420 -4.11 -21.00 -20.91
N LEU A 421 -4.50 -20.96 -19.63
CA LEU A 421 -4.38 -19.77 -18.79
C LEU A 421 -2.91 -19.38 -18.57
N ALA A 422 -2.04 -20.36 -18.28
CA ALA A 422 -0.61 -20.13 -18.16
C ALA A 422 0.02 -19.60 -19.45
N ALA A 423 -0.33 -20.18 -20.59
CA ALA A 423 0.18 -19.76 -21.90
C ALA A 423 -0.27 -18.33 -22.24
N ALA A 424 -1.56 -18.02 -22.04
CA ALA A 424 -2.11 -16.70 -22.29
C ALA A 424 -1.45 -15.61 -21.39
N LEU A 425 -1.20 -15.94 -20.13
CA LEU A 425 -0.55 -15.04 -19.20
C LEU A 425 0.93 -14.84 -19.52
N ALA A 426 1.68 -15.89 -19.82
CA ALA A 426 3.09 -15.79 -20.20
C ALA A 426 3.25 -14.90 -21.44
N ASP A 427 2.38 -15.07 -22.45
CA ASP A 427 2.34 -14.21 -23.63
C ASP A 427 2.02 -12.74 -23.26
N ALA A 428 0.97 -12.50 -22.46
CA ALA A 428 0.55 -11.16 -22.06
C ALA A 428 1.61 -10.43 -21.23
N ARG A 429 2.34 -11.15 -20.38
CA ARG A 429 3.39 -10.60 -19.51
C ARG A 429 4.73 -10.40 -20.19
N SER A 430 4.93 -10.96 -21.38
CA SER A 430 6.19 -10.87 -22.14
C SER A 430 6.47 -9.48 -22.74
N THR A 431 5.45 -8.63 -22.85
CA THR A 431 5.60 -7.28 -23.40
C THR A 431 6.20 -6.36 -22.35
N PRO A 432 7.33 -5.69 -22.64
CA PRO A 432 7.84 -4.66 -21.73
C PRO A 432 6.79 -3.56 -21.57
N PRO A 433 6.68 -2.95 -20.37
CA PRO A 433 5.79 -1.82 -20.17
C PRO A 433 6.16 -0.74 -21.21
N ALA A 434 5.17 -0.25 -21.96
CA ALA A 434 5.37 0.95 -22.75
C ALA A 434 5.84 2.06 -21.81
N PRO A 435 6.82 2.88 -22.20
CA PRO A 435 7.24 4.00 -21.37
C PRO A 435 6.01 4.84 -21.06
N ASP A 436 5.80 5.11 -19.77
CA ASP A 436 4.66 5.89 -19.28
C ASP A 436 4.63 7.25 -20.01
N PRO A 437 3.59 7.60 -20.74
CA PRO A 437 3.51 8.90 -21.42
C PRO A 437 3.55 10.08 -20.44
N ALA A 438 3.34 9.86 -19.14
CA ALA A 438 3.51 10.87 -18.10
C ALA A 438 4.99 11.18 -17.76
N VAL A 439 5.94 10.38 -18.24
CA VAL A 439 7.38 10.63 -18.08
C VAL A 439 7.96 11.44 -19.26
N LYS A 440 7.14 11.73 -20.28
CA LYS A 440 7.51 12.64 -21.36
C LYS A 440 6.78 13.98 -21.17
N LYS A 441 7.38 14.87 -20.46
CA LYS A 441 7.52 16.33 -20.54
C LYS A 441 7.58 16.96 -19.15
#